data_1690660356695c6ed351f34e5b8febbb
#
_entry.id   1690660356695c6ed351f34e5b8febbb
#
_cell.length_a   1.000
_cell.length_b   1.000
_cell.length_c   1.000
_cell.angle_alpha   90.00
_cell.angle_beta   90.00
_cell.angle_gamma   90.00
#
_symmetry.space_group_name_H-M   'P 1'
#
loop_
_entity.id
_entity.type
_entity.pdbx_description
1 polymer ?
#
loop_
_entity_poly.entity_id
_entity_poly.type
_entity_poly.pdbx_seq_one_letter_code
_entity_poly.pdbx_strand_id
1 'polypeptide(L)'
;MNEIKLRGLIRDIKPSHSIGDIEYNKANLIVSRDDGIEDVINLRFKKFSNSYKEDQEVELVGNVRSYSRQLDNGKNKVDIYVFTYFDKPTWDVPQYFEEHHDKLPNNELVVDGRICKIDELRTLSNGKKNIHFIIANNLVIGDGNQKLNSYLPCIAWGKAAADIAKLSVNSKITVYGKLQSREYRKKISDEEFEIRVAHEVFVKSFTTDD
;
A
#
# COMPACT_ATOMS: atom_id res chain seq x y z
N MET A 1 11.94 -1.09 7.06
CA MET A 1 11.60 0.12 6.26
C MET A 1 10.14 0.02 5.81
N ASN A 2 9.43 1.13 5.64
CA ASN A 2 8.10 1.16 5.03
C ASN A 2 7.85 2.61 4.64
N GLU A 3 8.02 2.90 3.37
CA GLU A 3 7.87 4.25 2.86
C GLU A 3 7.25 4.22 1.46
N ILE A 4 6.33 5.13 1.24
CA ILE A 4 5.69 5.34 -0.06
C ILE A 4 5.69 6.81 -0.40
N LYS A 5 6.02 7.14 -1.65
CA LYS A 5 5.88 8.45 -2.24
C LYS A 5 4.75 8.42 -3.25
N LEU A 6 3.83 9.37 -3.14
CA LEU A 6 2.64 9.46 -3.96
C LEU A 6 2.47 10.90 -4.47
N ARG A 7 1.99 11.03 -5.73
CA ARG A 7 1.53 12.27 -6.32
C ARG A 7 0.17 12.04 -6.99
N GLY A 8 -0.79 12.93 -6.73
CA GLY A 8 -2.12 12.81 -7.30
C GLY A 8 -3.10 13.86 -6.80
N LEU A 9 -4.37 13.71 -7.15
CA LEU A 9 -5.47 14.58 -6.73
C LEU A 9 -6.09 14.04 -5.44
N ILE A 10 -6.16 14.85 -4.40
CA ILE A 10 -6.81 14.48 -3.14
C ILE A 10 -8.31 14.76 -3.21
N ARG A 11 -9.13 13.78 -2.80
CA ARG A 11 -10.59 13.83 -2.83
C ARG A 11 -11.22 13.19 -1.60
N ASP A 12 -12.49 13.50 -1.37
CA ASP A 12 -13.30 12.90 -0.32
C ASP A 12 -12.72 13.10 1.09
N ILE A 13 -12.22 14.27 1.38
CA ILE A 13 -11.66 14.61 2.70
C ILE A 13 -12.77 14.59 3.74
N LYS A 14 -12.67 13.70 4.72
CA LYS A 14 -13.67 13.50 5.78
C LYS A 14 -13.01 13.24 7.13
N PRO A 15 -13.65 13.63 8.24
CA PRO A 15 -13.23 13.19 9.56
C PRO A 15 -13.15 11.67 9.65
N SER A 16 -12.16 11.15 10.37
CA SER A 16 -11.94 9.70 10.57
C SER A 16 -12.17 9.31 12.03
N HIS A 17 -11.26 9.64 12.91
CA HIS A 17 -11.30 9.29 14.34
C HIS A 17 -10.41 10.25 15.12
N SER A 18 -10.46 10.17 16.46
CA SER A 18 -9.55 10.88 17.35
C SER A 18 -8.81 9.91 18.26
N ILE A 19 -7.56 10.24 18.60
CA ILE A 19 -6.76 9.56 19.62
C ILE A 19 -6.27 10.64 20.60
N GLY A 20 -6.83 10.65 21.82
CA GLY A 20 -6.67 11.77 22.73
C GLY A 20 -7.17 13.05 22.07
N ASP A 21 -6.37 14.11 22.12
CA ASP A 21 -6.69 15.42 21.53
C ASP A 21 -6.35 15.52 20.03
N ILE A 22 -5.83 14.45 19.43
CA ILE A 22 -5.42 14.46 18.04
C ILE A 22 -6.55 13.93 17.16
N GLU A 23 -7.06 14.80 16.29
CA GLU A 23 -8.05 14.44 15.27
C GLU A 23 -7.36 13.94 13.99
N TYR A 24 -7.97 12.95 13.35
CA TYR A 24 -7.51 12.39 12.09
C TYR A 24 -8.57 12.52 11.00
N ASN A 25 -8.12 12.82 9.81
CA ASN A 25 -8.92 12.79 8.60
C ASN A 25 -8.58 11.54 7.76
N LYS A 26 -9.50 11.20 6.87
CA LYS A 26 -9.31 10.26 5.76
C LYS A 26 -9.63 10.96 4.45
N ALA A 27 -9.02 10.51 3.37
CA ALA A 27 -9.28 10.96 2.02
C ALA A 27 -8.95 9.85 1.02
N ASN A 28 -9.26 10.07 -0.24
CA ASN A 28 -8.79 9.31 -1.38
C ASN A 28 -7.75 10.13 -2.14
N LEU A 29 -6.67 9.50 -2.58
CA LEU A 29 -5.74 10.07 -3.54
C LEU A 29 -5.93 9.36 -4.87
N ILE A 30 -6.21 10.12 -5.90
CA ILE A 30 -6.34 9.62 -7.28
C ILE A 30 -4.98 9.73 -7.93
N VAL A 31 -4.35 8.60 -8.21
CA VAL A 31 -3.01 8.51 -8.78
C VAL A 31 -3.10 7.95 -10.18
N SER A 32 -2.77 8.76 -11.18
CA SER A 32 -2.78 8.32 -12.58
C SER A 32 -1.58 7.42 -12.88
N ARG A 33 -1.82 6.32 -13.59
CA ARG A 33 -0.79 5.44 -14.15
C ARG A 33 -0.43 5.88 -15.57
N ASP A 34 0.71 5.42 -16.08
CA ASP A 34 1.17 5.69 -17.43
C ASP A 34 0.23 5.13 -18.52
N ASP A 35 -0.54 4.08 -18.19
CA ASP A 35 -1.52 3.44 -19.06
C ASP A 35 -2.92 4.10 -19.03
N GLY A 36 -3.06 5.22 -18.31
CA GLY A 36 -4.30 5.97 -18.18
C GLY A 36 -5.29 5.41 -17.15
N ILE A 37 -4.92 4.32 -16.46
CA ILE A 37 -5.71 3.79 -15.34
C ILE A 37 -5.43 4.64 -14.09
N GLU A 38 -6.45 4.84 -13.27
CA GLU A 38 -6.32 5.54 -12.00
C GLU A 38 -6.34 4.57 -10.83
N ASP A 39 -5.39 4.75 -9.91
CA ASP A 39 -5.42 4.13 -8.59
C ASP A 39 -6.14 5.04 -7.60
N VAL A 40 -7.06 4.49 -6.84
CA VAL A 40 -7.72 5.18 -5.72
C VAL A 40 -7.05 4.72 -4.43
N ILE A 41 -6.16 5.54 -3.87
CA ILE A 41 -5.37 5.21 -2.68
C ILE A 41 -6.02 5.82 -1.43
N ASN A 42 -6.36 4.99 -0.47
CA ASN A 42 -6.90 5.45 0.81
C ASN A 42 -5.80 6.16 1.61
N LEU A 43 -6.08 7.38 2.06
CA LEU A 43 -5.20 8.15 2.94
C LEU A 43 -5.76 8.25 4.36
N ARG A 44 -4.86 8.35 5.34
CA ARG A 44 -5.15 8.83 6.70
C ARG A 44 -4.05 9.78 7.15
N PHE A 45 -4.44 10.86 7.81
CA PHE A 45 -3.54 11.90 8.27
C PHE A 45 -4.09 12.65 9.48
N LYS A 46 -3.22 13.27 10.25
CA LYS A 46 -3.64 14.16 11.32
C LYS A 46 -4.33 15.38 10.73
N LYS A 47 -5.39 15.85 11.37
CA LYS A 47 -6.06 17.09 11.01
C LYS A 47 -5.23 18.27 11.51
N PHE A 48 -4.70 19.06 10.59
CA PHE A 48 -4.04 20.32 10.87
C PHE A 48 -4.82 21.48 10.27
N SER A 49 -4.68 22.67 10.86
CA SER A 49 -5.48 23.85 10.52
C SER A 49 -5.35 24.35 9.07
N ASN A 50 -4.34 23.90 8.31
CA ASN A 50 -4.07 24.34 6.94
C ASN A 50 -3.95 23.18 5.94
N SER A 51 -4.59 22.07 6.24
CA SER A 51 -4.45 20.88 5.39
C SER A 51 -5.26 20.99 4.09
N TYR A 52 -5.02 20.10 3.20
CA TYR A 52 -5.47 19.92 1.84
C TYR A 52 -6.89 20.37 1.52
N LYS A 53 -7.07 20.82 0.28
CA LYS A 53 -8.37 21.14 -0.31
C LYS A 53 -8.78 20.04 -1.27
N GLU A 54 -10.10 19.85 -1.44
CA GLU A 54 -10.64 18.99 -2.47
C GLU A 54 -10.07 19.35 -3.84
N ASP A 55 -9.80 18.33 -4.66
CA ASP A 55 -9.23 18.44 -6.00
C ASP A 55 -7.86 19.14 -6.08
N GLN A 56 -7.14 19.22 -4.98
CA GLN A 56 -5.76 19.70 -4.97
C GLN A 56 -4.80 18.61 -5.44
N GLU A 57 -3.89 18.93 -6.37
CA GLU A 57 -2.73 18.09 -6.66
C GLU A 57 -1.73 18.19 -5.50
N VAL A 58 -1.31 17.03 -4.98
CA VAL A 58 -0.41 16.94 -3.83
C VAL A 58 0.69 15.91 -4.09
N GLU A 59 1.87 16.20 -3.56
CA GLU A 59 2.92 15.22 -3.32
C GLU A 59 2.96 14.88 -1.83
N LEU A 60 3.05 13.60 -1.53
CA LEU A 60 3.07 13.16 -0.14
C LEU A 60 3.94 11.92 0.07
N VAL A 61 4.48 11.83 1.27
CA VAL A 61 5.24 10.68 1.75
C VAL A 61 4.49 10.07 2.92
N GLY A 62 4.54 8.77 3.05
CA GLY A 62 3.87 8.07 4.14
C GLY A 62 4.32 6.64 4.31
N ASN A 63 3.62 5.94 5.19
CA ASN A 63 3.76 4.50 5.37
C ASN A 63 2.51 3.78 4.89
N VAL A 64 2.68 2.64 4.24
CA VAL A 64 1.56 1.74 3.93
C VAL A 64 1.22 0.94 5.17
N ARG A 65 -0.03 1.00 5.59
CA ARG A 65 -0.54 0.33 6.78
C ARG A 65 -1.75 -0.53 6.45
N SER A 66 -1.97 -1.54 7.26
CA SER A 66 -3.18 -2.34 7.20
C SER A 66 -3.98 -2.22 8.49
N TYR A 67 -5.29 -2.28 8.34
CA TYR A 67 -6.22 -2.38 9.44
C TYR A 67 -7.16 -3.57 9.21
N SER A 68 -7.19 -4.49 10.16
CA SER A 68 -8.11 -5.63 10.10
C SER A 68 -9.33 -5.35 10.97
N ARG A 69 -10.51 -5.52 10.38
CA ARG A 69 -11.78 -5.45 11.11
C ARG A 69 -12.59 -6.70 10.88
N GLN A 70 -13.25 -7.15 11.93
CA GLN A 70 -14.22 -8.23 11.84
C GLN A 70 -15.52 -7.69 11.26
N LEU A 71 -16.07 -8.39 10.27
CA LEU A 71 -17.37 -8.12 9.70
C LEU A 71 -18.44 -8.88 10.50
N ASP A 72 -19.72 -8.47 10.36
CA ASP A 72 -20.86 -9.07 11.05
C ASP A 72 -21.02 -10.58 10.76
N ASN A 73 -20.51 -11.05 9.64
CA ASN A 73 -20.49 -12.46 9.25
C ASN A 73 -19.27 -13.26 9.82
N GLY A 74 -18.55 -12.67 10.77
CA GLY A 74 -17.37 -13.27 11.41
C GLY A 74 -16.09 -13.29 10.58
N LYS A 75 -16.13 -12.83 9.31
CA LYS A 75 -14.95 -12.76 8.44
C LYS A 75 -14.15 -11.49 8.71
N ASN A 76 -12.83 -11.59 8.64
CA ASN A 76 -11.96 -10.43 8.70
C ASN A 76 -11.85 -9.75 7.33
N LYS A 77 -11.97 -8.43 7.31
CA LYS A 77 -11.63 -7.57 6.19
C LYS A 77 -10.35 -6.80 6.53
N VAL A 78 -9.38 -6.84 5.63
CA VAL A 78 -8.16 -6.05 5.73
C VAL A 78 -8.31 -4.86 4.80
N ASP A 79 -8.26 -3.66 5.37
CA ASP A 79 -8.24 -2.41 4.63
C ASP A 79 -6.80 -1.87 4.62
N ILE A 80 -6.30 -1.50 3.45
CA ILE A 80 -4.97 -0.92 3.25
C ILE A 80 -5.12 0.59 3.09
N TYR A 81 -4.25 1.35 3.72
CA TYR A 81 -4.21 2.80 3.63
C TYR A 81 -2.78 3.32 3.76
N VAL A 82 -2.56 4.53 3.29
CA VAL A 82 -1.31 5.26 3.50
C VAL A 82 -1.51 6.25 4.64
N PHE A 83 -0.69 6.15 5.66
CA PHE A 83 -0.60 7.15 6.70
C PHE A 83 0.45 8.17 6.31
N THR A 84 0.04 9.41 6.10
CA THR A 84 0.90 10.46 5.57
C THR A 84 1.41 11.38 6.67
N TYR A 85 2.61 11.91 6.46
CA TYR A 85 3.29 12.85 7.36
C TYR A 85 3.36 14.21 6.68
N PHE A 86 2.46 15.11 7.03
CA PHE A 86 2.35 16.42 6.39
C PHE A 86 3.23 17.51 7.00
N ASP A 87 3.80 17.26 8.17
CA ASP A 87 4.47 18.30 8.94
C ASP A 87 5.95 18.48 8.57
N LYS A 88 6.49 17.61 7.73
CA LYS A 88 7.91 17.64 7.43
C LYS A 88 8.16 17.42 5.94
N PRO A 89 8.28 18.50 5.17
CA PRO A 89 8.82 18.42 3.81
C PRO A 89 10.31 17.99 3.78
N THR A 90 10.94 17.81 4.94
CA THR A 90 12.35 17.46 5.09
C THR A 90 12.52 16.02 5.57
N TRP A 91 11.86 15.08 4.91
CA TRP A 91 12.37 13.71 4.95
C TRP A 91 13.48 13.64 3.93
N ASP A 92 14.62 13.10 4.37
CA ASP A 92 15.56 12.54 3.42
C ASP A 92 14.76 11.53 2.60
N VAL A 93 14.40 11.93 1.39
CA VAL A 93 13.86 10.99 0.39
C VAL A 93 14.87 9.86 0.38
N PRO A 94 14.48 8.59 0.59
CA PRO A 94 15.47 7.53 0.59
C PRO A 94 16.36 7.71 -0.61
N GLN A 95 17.65 7.69 -0.42
CA GLN A 95 18.68 7.90 -1.44
C GLN A 95 18.37 7.10 -2.73
N TYR A 96 17.68 5.98 -2.59
CA TYR A 96 17.18 5.16 -3.68
C TYR A 96 16.25 5.93 -4.65
N PHE A 97 15.37 6.80 -4.16
CA PHE A 97 14.46 7.59 -5.01
C PHE A 97 15.18 8.74 -5.70
N GLU A 98 16.22 9.30 -5.09
CA GLU A 98 17.04 10.37 -5.68
C GLU A 98 17.98 9.85 -6.77
N GLU A 99 18.55 8.66 -6.57
CA GLU A 99 19.58 8.11 -7.47
C GLU A 99 19.01 7.52 -8.78
N HIS A 100 17.69 7.25 -8.86
CA HIS A 100 17.13 6.47 -9.96
C HIS A 100 16.14 7.20 -10.86
N HIS A 101 15.86 8.50 -10.63
CA HIS A 101 14.79 9.19 -11.38
C HIS A 101 15.08 10.64 -11.72
N ASP A 102 15.13 10.93 -13.03
CA ASP A 102 15.07 12.28 -13.59
C ASP A 102 13.70 12.96 -13.40
N LYS A 103 12.67 12.18 -13.10
CA LYS A 103 11.32 12.63 -12.75
C LYS A 103 10.80 11.81 -11.59
N LEU A 104 10.25 12.48 -10.58
CA LEU A 104 9.61 11.84 -9.45
C LEU A 104 8.39 11.02 -9.93
N PRO A 105 8.37 9.71 -9.74
CA PRO A 105 7.23 8.90 -10.15
C PRO A 105 6.01 9.20 -9.28
N ASN A 106 4.82 9.01 -9.85
CA ASN A 106 3.56 9.28 -9.15
C ASN A 106 3.28 8.29 -8.01
N ASN A 107 3.97 7.15 -7.97
CA ASN A 107 3.70 6.08 -7.00
C ASN A 107 4.93 5.17 -6.87
N GLU A 108 5.67 5.33 -5.79
CA GLU A 108 6.82 4.48 -5.46
C GLU A 108 6.79 4.04 -4.00
N LEU A 109 7.08 2.77 -3.81
CA LEU A 109 7.05 2.10 -2.51
C LEU A 109 8.31 1.30 -2.29
N VAL A 110 8.88 1.45 -1.09
CA VAL A 110 9.87 0.53 -0.52
C VAL A 110 9.35 -0.01 0.80
N VAL A 111 9.25 -1.32 0.93
CA VAL A 111 8.83 -1.95 2.18
C VAL A 111 9.62 -3.22 2.45
N ASP A 112 10.14 -3.33 3.66
CA ASP A 112 10.73 -4.55 4.17
C ASP A 112 9.75 -5.33 5.04
N GLY A 113 10.02 -6.61 5.21
CA GLY A 113 9.24 -7.45 6.10
C GLY A 113 9.59 -8.92 5.99
N ARG A 114 8.72 -9.73 6.56
CA ARG A 114 8.79 -11.19 6.42
C ARG A 114 7.59 -11.72 5.68
N ILE A 115 7.81 -12.64 4.78
CA ILE A 115 6.72 -13.37 4.11
C ILE A 115 5.97 -14.16 5.17
N CYS A 116 4.69 -13.86 5.38
CA CYS A 116 3.85 -14.61 6.33
C CYS A 116 2.85 -15.53 5.63
N LYS A 117 2.61 -15.31 4.35
CA LYS A 117 1.82 -16.18 3.48
C LYS A 117 2.37 -16.10 2.06
N ILE A 118 2.39 -17.22 1.37
CA ILE A 118 2.75 -17.31 -0.04
C ILE A 118 1.78 -18.29 -0.72
N ASP A 119 1.18 -17.85 -1.81
CA ASP A 119 0.29 -18.69 -2.61
C ASP A 119 1.11 -19.49 -3.67
N GLU A 120 0.48 -20.42 -4.33
CA GLU A 120 1.09 -21.14 -5.43
C GLU A 120 1.34 -20.23 -6.65
N LEU A 121 2.44 -20.48 -7.36
CA LEU A 121 2.75 -19.80 -8.62
C LEU A 121 1.69 -20.16 -9.66
N ARG A 122 1.00 -19.15 -10.19
CA ARG A 122 -0.03 -19.33 -11.22
C ARG A 122 0.54 -19.00 -12.59
N THR A 123 0.21 -19.83 -13.57
CA THR A 123 0.46 -19.54 -14.99
C THR A 123 -0.87 -19.27 -15.66
N LEU A 124 -1.02 -18.10 -16.24
CA LEU A 124 -2.22 -17.69 -16.96
C LEU A 124 -2.24 -18.34 -18.37
N SER A 125 -3.41 -18.31 -19.03
CA SER A 125 -3.59 -18.84 -20.39
C SER A 125 -2.68 -18.23 -21.45
N ASN A 126 -2.23 -16.99 -21.24
CA ASN A 126 -1.26 -16.27 -22.08
C ASN A 126 0.22 -16.56 -21.71
N GLY A 127 0.48 -17.53 -20.83
CA GLY A 127 1.82 -17.90 -20.36
C GLY A 127 2.43 -16.97 -19.31
N LYS A 128 1.79 -15.84 -18.96
CA LYS A 128 2.28 -14.96 -17.90
C LYS A 128 2.15 -15.63 -16.53
N LYS A 129 3.18 -15.50 -15.72
CA LYS A 129 3.21 -16.03 -14.34
C LYS A 129 2.91 -14.92 -13.35
N ASN A 130 2.17 -15.25 -12.30
CA ASN A 130 2.00 -14.37 -11.15
C ASN A 130 2.01 -15.17 -9.84
N ILE A 131 2.28 -14.47 -8.75
CA ILE A 131 2.20 -15.01 -7.40
C ILE A 131 1.66 -13.94 -6.45
N HIS A 132 0.76 -14.35 -5.56
CA HIS A 132 0.31 -13.53 -4.45
C HIS A 132 0.98 -13.99 -3.16
N PHE A 133 1.35 -13.04 -2.35
CA PHE A 133 1.94 -13.30 -1.03
C PHE A 133 1.62 -12.15 -0.08
N ILE A 134 1.86 -12.33 1.21
CA ILE A 134 1.64 -11.32 2.23
C ILE A 134 2.94 -11.08 2.98
N ILE A 135 3.31 -9.81 3.13
CA ILE A 135 4.43 -9.36 3.95
C ILE A 135 3.89 -8.87 5.28
N ALA A 136 4.48 -9.36 6.38
CA ALA A 136 4.34 -8.75 7.70
C ALA A 136 5.44 -7.71 7.87
N ASN A 137 5.05 -6.43 7.88
CA ASN A 137 5.94 -5.31 8.17
C ASN A 137 5.66 -4.80 9.59
N ASN A 138 6.72 -4.64 10.38
CA ASN A 138 6.66 -4.13 11.74
C ASN A 138 7.28 -2.74 11.78
N LEU A 139 6.45 -1.72 11.76
CA LEU A 139 6.88 -0.33 11.88
C LEU A 139 7.02 0.04 13.36
N VAL A 140 8.17 0.57 13.72
CA VAL A 140 8.42 1.14 15.05
C VAL A 140 8.10 2.63 15.00
N ILE A 141 7.28 3.11 15.94
CA ILE A 141 6.85 4.51 15.99
C ILE A 141 7.34 5.16 17.29
N GLY A 142 7.64 6.46 17.19
CA GLY A 142 8.05 7.28 18.33
C GLY A 142 9.39 6.87 18.90
N ASP A 143 9.47 6.76 20.22
CA ASP A 143 10.65 6.41 20.99
C ASP A 143 11.02 4.91 20.97
N GLY A 144 10.43 4.14 20.06
CA GLY A 144 10.70 2.71 19.91
C GLY A 144 9.78 1.79 20.71
N ASN A 145 8.85 2.33 21.49
CA ASN A 145 7.98 1.55 22.36
C ASN A 145 6.68 1.08 21.67
N GLN A 146 6.27 1.71 20.59
CA GLN A 146 5.08 1.30 19.84
C GLN A 146 5.45 0.60 18.54
N LYS A 147 4.92 -0.62 18.36
CA LYS A 147 5.03 -1.39 17.13
C LYS A 147 3.68 -1.43 16.42
N LEU A 148 3.66 -1.03 15.17
CA LEU A 148 2.51 -1.21 14.28
C LEU A 148 2.80 -2.38 13.34
N ASN A 149 2.03 -3.43 13.47
CA ASN A 149 2.10 -4.57 12.56
C ASN A 149 1.16 -4.33 11.39
N SER A 150 1.69 -4.39 10.18
CA SER A 150 0.92 -4.29 8.96
C SER A 150 1.10 -5.54 8.11
N TYR A 151 0.00 -6.09 7.63
CA TYR A 151 -0.03 -7.22 6.71
C TYR A 151 -0.37 -6.70 5.32
N LEU A 152 0.62 -6.71 4.44
CA LEU A 152 0.52 -6.09 3.13
C LEU A 152 0.38 -7.16 2.04
N PRO A 153 -0.79 -7.27 1.38
CA PRO A 153 -0.94 -8.10 0.21
C PRO A 153 -0.04 -7.62 -0.91
N CYS A 154 0.68 -8.54 -1.53
CA CYS A 154 1.62 -8.27 -2.61
C CYS A 154 1.30 -9.15 -3.81
N ILE A 155 1.54 -8.62 -5.00
CA ILE A 155 1.50 -9.37 -6.26
C ILE A 155 2.80 -9.15 -7.04
N ALA A 156 3.40 -10.24 -7.51
CA ALA A 156 4.52 -10.19 -8.42
C ALA A 156 4.19 -10.89 -9.74
N TRP A 157 4.89 -10.50 -10.82
CA TRP A 157 4.69 -11.00 -12.17
C TRP A 157 5.99 -11.47 -12.80
N GLY A 158 5.90 -12.37 -13.78
CA GLY A 158 7.00 -12.81 -14.63
C GLY A 158 8.16 -13.41 -13.84
N LYS A 159 9.36 -12.88 -14.05
CA LYS A 159 10.59 -13.36 -13.38
C LYS A 159 10.52 -13.17 -11.88
N ALA A 160 10.07 -12.01 -11.40
CA ALA A 160 9.92 -11.75 -9.97
C ALA A 160 8.99 -12.77 -9.30
N ALA A 161 7.87 -13.14 -9.95
CA ALA A 161 6.97 -14.17 -9.44
C ALA A 161 7.65 -15.53 -9.33
N ALA A 162 8.42 -15.93 -10.36
CA ALA A 162 9.13 -17.20 -10.37
C ALA A 162 10.25 -17.27 -9.31
N ASP A 163 10.89 -16.15 -9.02
CA ASP A 163 11.94 -16.07 -7.99
C ASP A 163 11.34 -16.05 -6.58
N ILE A 164 10.26 -15.28 -6.35
CA ILE A 164 9.53 -15.29 -5.07
C ILE A 164 8.95 -16.67 -4.75
N ALA A 165 8.51 -17.43 -5.75
CA ALA A 165 8.00 -18.79 -5.57
C ALA A 165 9.01 -19.77 -4.96
N LYS A 166 10.31 -19.46 -4.99
CA LYS A 166 11.39 -20.25 -4.39
C LYS A 166 11.63 -19.91 -2.92
N LEU A 167 11.06 -18.78 -2.44
CA LEU A 167 11.20 -18.33 -1.07
C LEU A 167 10.24 -19.11 -0.16
N SER A 168 10.54 -19.09 1.13
CA SER A 168 9.74 -19.74 2.17
C SER A 168 9.01 -18.70 3.02
N VAL A 169 7.95 -19.14 3.70
CA VAL A 169 7.37 -18.37 4.80
C VAL A 169 8.46 -18.06 5.83
N ASN A 170 8.43 -16.86 6.36
CA ASN A 170 9.42 -16.26 7.27
C ASN A 170 10.70 -15.74 6.60
N SER A 171 10.91 -15.92 5.28
CA SER A 171 11.99 -15.23 4.56
C SER A 171 11.88 -13.72 4.72
N LYS A 172 12.99 -13.06 4.98
CA LYS A 172 13.06 -11.60 4.93
C LYS A 172 13.12 -11.13 3.48
N ILE A 173 12.39 -10.06 3.18
CA ILE A 173 12.30 -9.48 1.85
C ILE A 173 12.19 -7.97 1.94
N THR A 174 12.88 -7.27 1.06
CA THR A 174 12.64 -5.86 0.78
C THR A 174 12.04 -5.73 -0.61
N VAL A 175 10.86 -5.17 -0.69
CA VAL A 175 10.10 -5.00 -1.93
C VAL A 175 10.18 -3.56 -2.39
N TYR A 176 10.46 -3.38 -3.67
CA TYR A 176 10.41 -2.12 -4.41
C TYR A 176 9.26 -2.20 -5.40
N GLY A 177 8.35 -1.24 -5.36
CA GLY A 177 7.16 -1.33 -6.19
C GLY A 177 6.25 -0.12 -6.12
N LYS A 178 4.96 -0.37 -6.21
CA LYS A 178 3.91 0.65 -6.10
C LYS A 178 2.70 0.09 -5.36
N LEU A 179 1.90 0.95 -4.74
CA LEU A 179 0.60 0.58 -4.21
C LEU A 179 -0.44 0.78 -5.31
N GLN A 180 -1.17 -0.27 -5.65
CA GLN A 180 -2.22 -0.19 -6.66
C GLN A 180 -3.58 -0.55 -6.08
N SER A 181 -4.63 0.00 -6.69
CA SER A 181 -6.00 -0.40 -6.46
C SER A 181 -6.54 -1.16 -7.67
N ARG A 182 -7.45 -2.08 -7.44
CA ARG A 182 -8.24 -2.73 -8.49
C ARG A 182 -9.63 -3.00 -8.03
N GLU A 183 -10.58 -2.77 -8.91
CA GLU A 183 -11.95 -3.19 -8.70
C GLU A 183 -12.09 -4.70 -8.95
N TYR A 184 -12.92 -5.34 -8.16
CA TYR A 184 -13.31 -6.72 -8.38
C TYR A 184 -14.78 -6.94 -8.00
N ARG A 185 -15.42 -7.85 -8.71
CA ARG A 185 -16.80 -8.26 -8.40
C ARG A 185 -16.76 -9.34 -7.34
N LYS A 186 -17.40 -9.07 -6.22
CA LYS A 186 -17.61 -10.06 -5.18
C LYS A 186 -19.04 -10.58 -5.28
N LYS A 187 -19.20 -11.90 -5.48
CA LYS A 187 -20.49 -12.56 -5.44
C LYS A 187 -21.06 -12.52 -4.02
N ILE A 188 -22.22 -11.95 -3.84
CA ILE A 188 -22.98 -11.89 -2.57
C ILE A 188 -24.01 -13.03 -2.54
N SER A 189 -24.76 -13.20 -3.61
CA SER A 189 -25.70 -14.30 -3.84
C SER A 189 -25.57 -14.80 -5.29
N ASP A 190 -26.42 -15.72 -5.73
CA ASP A 190 -26.38 -16.22 -7.11
C ASP A 190 -26.72 -15.17 -8.16
N GLU A 191 -27.48 -14.14 -7.80
CA GLU A 191 -27.89 -13.06 -8.69
C GLU A 191 -27.28 -11.69 -8.36
N GLU A 192 -26.61 -11.55 -7.20
CA GLU A 192 -26.13 -10.26 -6.71
C GLU A 192 -24.60 -10.23 -6.61
N PHE A 193 -24.01 -9.18 -7.17
CA PHE A 193 -22.59 -8.89 -7.12
C PHE A 193 -22.36 -7.49 -6.55
N GLU A 194 -21.35 -7.37 -5.71
CA GLU A 194 -20.87 -6.10 -5.18
C GLU A 194 -19.51 -5.76 -5.82
N ILE A 195 -19.36 -4.53 -6.30
CA ILE A 195 -18.05 -4.02 -6.75
C ILE A 195 -17.27 -3.58 -5.51
N ARG A 196 -16.09 -4.12 -5.35
CA ARG A 196 -15.16 -3.80 -4.26
C ARG A 196 -13.82 -3.39 -4.81
N VAL A 197 -13.13 -2.54 -4.05
CA VAL A 197 -11.75 -2.14 -4.34
C VAL A 197 -10.81 -2.94 -3.43
N ALA A 198 -9.82 -3.59 -4.03
CA ALA A 198 -8.70 -4.20 -3.34
C ALA A 198 -7.46 -3.33 -3.54
N HIS A 199 -6.64 -3.24 -2.49
CA HIS A 199 -5.33 -2.59 -2.54
C HIS A 199 -4.25 -3.65 -2.36
N GLU A 200 -3.22 -3.58 -3.17
CA GLU A 200 -2.10 -4.51 -3.12
C GLU A 200 -0.79 -3.84 -3.54
N VAL A 201 0.31 -4.31 -3.02
CA VAL A 201 1.65 -3.90 -3.43
C VAL A 201 2.01 -4.63 -4.73
N PHE A 202 2.15 -3.88 -5.81
CA PHE A 202 2.69 -4.39 -7.07
C PHE A 202 4.22 -4.39 -7.00
N VAL A 203 4.82 -5.57 -7.06
CA VAL A 203 6.27 -5.77 -6.95
C VAL A 203 6.94 -5.52 -8.29
N LYS A 204 7.80 -4.49 -8.37
CA LYS A 204 8.68 -4.23 -9.52
C LYS A 204 9.97 -5.06 -9.40
N SER A 205 10.58 -5.03 -8.21
CA SER A 205 11.77 -5.81 -7.86
C SER A 205 11.80 -6.10 -6.36
N PHE A 206 12.71 -6.95 -5.93
CA PHE A 206 12.91 -7.25 -4.52
C PHE A 206 14.35 -7.69 -4.25
N THR A 207 14.76 -7.59 -2.98
CA THR A 207 15.97 -8.18 -2.44
C THR A 207 15.63 -9.07 -1.24
N THR A 208 16.47 -10.03 -0.96
CA THR A 208 16.40 -10.88 0.24
C THR A 208 17.68 -10.71 1.04
N ASP A 209 17.57 -10.74 2.37
CA ASP A 209 18.73 -10.92 3.23
C ASP A 209 19.09 -12.42 3.16
N ASP A 210 20.17 -12.76 2.49
CA ASP A 210 20.77 -14.10 2.50
C ASP A 210 21.42 -14.40 3.86
#